data_7020f1b1d11d17a2bd890b09ccfa428f
#
_entry.id   7020f1b1d11d17a2bd890b09ccfa428f
#
_cell.length_a   1.000
_cell.length_b   1.000
_cell.length_c   1.000
_cell.angle_alpha   90.00
_cell.angle_beta   90.00
_cell.angle_gamma   90.00
#
_symmetry.space_group_name_H-M   'P 1'
#
loop_
_entity.id
_entity.type
_entity.pdbx_description
1 polymer ?
#
loop_
_entity_poly.entity_id
_entity_poly.type
_entity_poly.pdbx_seq_one_letter_code
_entity_poly.pdbx_strand_id
1 'polypeptide(L)'
;MNAVGIDVSKGKSMVAALRPMGEVALLPQEFLHTEVGLEQMAYAIIALGEDTRVIMEATGRYHEPVAAALHEYGIYVCVLNPLFIKQSGGGSIRKVKTDKADAMKIAKYGLDNWVDLREYTPMDTVRQQLKLCSRQYNLYMKTVVSLQNNLISLTDKTFPGVNELFSSPERADGHQKWVDFVMTFWHCDCICRVSEKAFTERYQKWCKRKGYHYSAEKALDIYAGSCGHFTTLPKNDNTKLLITTAAQQLLAGKMTLA
;
A
#
# COMPACT_ATOMS: atom_id res chain seq x y z
N MET A 1 22.14 31.11 16.56
CA MET A 1 20.86 30.38 16.32
C MET A 1 20.43 30.63 14.90
N ASN A 2 20.48 29.60 14.06
CA ASN A 2 20.06 29.65 12.65
C ASN A 2 19.03 28.53 12.43
N ALA A 3 17.84 28.82 11.98
CA ALA A 3 16.84 27.82 11.60
C ALA A 3 16.81 27.69 10.08
N VAL A 4 17.15 26.50 9.58
CA VAL A 4 17.11 26.17 8.17
C VAL A 4 15.83 25.40 7.89
N GLY A 5 14.97 25.97 7.07
CA GLY A 5 13.76 25.31 6.60
C GLY A 5 13.99 24.66 5.24
N ILE A 6 13.64 23.38 5.15
CA ILE A 6 13.72 22.62 3.90
C ILE A 6 12.32 22.16 3.48
N ASP A 7 11.87 22.66 2.34
CA ASP A 7 10.69 22.12 1.66
C ASP A 7 11.16 21.03 0.69
N VAL A 8 10.79 19.79 1.01
CA VAL A 8 11.26 18.60 0.29
C VAL A 8 10.26 18.17 -0.75
N SER A 9 10.70 18.07 -2.00
CA SER A 9 9.91 17.52 -3.11
C SER A 9 10.63 16.33 -3.77
N LYS A 10 10.03 15.74 -4.78
CA LYS A 10 10.62 14.61 -5.49
C LYS A 10 11.87 15.05 -6.27
N GLY A 11 13.05 14.58 -5.85
CA GLY A 11 14.31 14.79 -6.55
C GLY A 11 15.00 16.13 -6.30
N LYS A 12 14.38 17.04 -5.54
CA LYS A 12 14.94 18.35 -5.20
C LYS A 12 14.36 18.90 -3.90
N SER A 13 15.05 19.84 -3.29
CA SER A 13 14.60 20.57 -2.11
C SER A 13 14.82 22.06 -2.25
N MET A 14 13.90 22.87 -1.73
CA MET A 14 14.08 24.30 -1.54
C MET A 14 14.54 24.55 -0.11
N VAL A 15 15.64 25.26 0.05
CA VAL A 15 16.29 25.52 1.33
C VAL A 15 16.37 27.03 1.59
N ALA A 16 15.99 27.44 2.79
CA ALA A 16 16.15 28.83 3.24
C ALA A 16 16.53 28.84 4.72
N ALA A 17 17.24 29.87 5.17
CA ALA A 17 17.61 30.00 6.59
C ALA A 17 17.23 31.37 7.16
N LEU A 18 16.70 31.33 8.37
CA LEU A 18 16.35 32.51 9.16
C LEU A 18 17.13 32.54 10.47
N ARG A 19 17.44 33.77 10.92
CA ARG A 19 17.89 34.10 12.27
C ARG A 19 16.77 34.74 13.07
N PRO A 20 16.93 34.90 14.41
CA PRO A 20 16.01 35.64 15.23
C PRO A 20 15.67 37.01 14.63
N MET A 21 14.47 37.50 14.94
CA MET A 21 13.90 38.74 14.40
C MET A 21 13.60 38.70 12.89
N GLY A 22 13.71 37.53 12.22
CA GLY A 22 13.36 37.35 10.81
C GLY A 22 14.47 37.74 9.82
N GLU A 23 15.71 37.90 10.29
CA GLU A 23 16.86 38.10 9.44
C GLU A 23 17.07 36.90 8.52
N VAL A 24 17.23 37.12 7.23
CA VAL A 24 17.47 36.07 6.25
C VAL A 24 18.95 35.73 6.20
N ALA A 25 19.34 34.58 6.74
CA ALA A 25 20.71 34.08 6.74
C ALA A 25 21.08 33.34 5.45
N LEU A 26 20.10 32.68 4.81
CA LEU A 26 20.26 32.05 3.50
C LEU A 26 19.00 32.33 2.68
N LEU A 27 19.17 32.95 1.52
CA LEU A 27 18.09 33.15 0.58
C LEU A 27 17.57 31.82 0.02
N PRO A 28 16.26 31.70 -0.28
CA PRO A 28 15.72 30.47 -0.83
C PRO A 28 16.43 30.03 -2.11
N GLN A 29 17.06 28.86 -2.05
CA GLN A 29 17.74 28.23 -3.19
C GLN A 29 17.40 26.75 -3.29
N GLU A 30 17.48 26.24 -4.51
CA GLU A 30 17.13 24.86 -4.84
C GLU A 30 18.40 23.98 -4.85
N PHE A 31 18.28 22.78 -4.27
CA PHE A 31 19.31 21.74 -4.32
C PHE A 31 18.71 20.44 -4.85
N LEU A 32 19.43 19.77 -5.74
CA LEU A 32 19.02 18.47 -6.30
C LEU A 32 19.36 17.33 -5.31
N HIS A 33 18.57 16.27 -5.31
CA HIS A 33 18.84 15.07 -4.51
C HIS A 33 19.83 14.13 -5.22
N THR A 34 20.92 14.69 -5.73
CA THR A 34 22.11 13.96 -6.18
C THR A 34 23.17 14.01 -5.09
N GLU A 35 24.15 13.12 -5.13
CA GLU A 35 25.27 13.13 -4.17
C GLU A 35 25.91 14.51 -4.07
N VAL A 36 26.28 15.10 -5.22
CA VAL A 36 26.87 16.45 -5.30
C VAL A 36 25.91 17.53 -4.78
N GLY A 37 24.61 17.43 -5.10
CA GLY A 37 23.63 18.42 -4.67
C GLY A 37 23.37 18.37 -3.16
N LEU A 38 23.34 17.19 -2.56
CA LEU A 38 23.21 17.02 -1.11
C LEU A 38 24.47 17.48 -0.37
N GLU A 39 25.65 17.21 -0.93
CA GLU A 39 26.91 17.72 -0.42
C GLU A 39 26.96 19.25 -0.45
N GLN A 40 26.60 19.89 -1.56
CA GLN A 40 26.49 21.34 -1.67
C GLN A 40 25.50 21.93 -0.65
N MET A 41 24.36 21.26 -0.45
CA MET A 41 23.38 21.65 0.57
C MET A 41 23.99 21.59 1.98
N ALA A 42 24.70 20.50 2.31
CA ALA A 42 25.35 20.34 3.61
C ALA A 42 26.40 21.44 3.86
N TYR A 43 27.26 21.72 2.89
CA TYR A 43 28.25 22.80 3.03
C TYR A 43 27.62 24.19 3.16
N ALA A 44 26.57 24.48 2.41
CA ALA A 44 25.83 25.72 2.53
C ALA A 44 25.21 25.91 3.93
N ILE A 45 24.75 24.82 4.55
CA ILE A 45 24.21 24.84 5.91
C ILE A 45 25.34 24.98 6.96
N ILE A 46 26.44 24.25 6.81
CA ILE A 46 27.58 24.30 7.71
C ILE A 46 28.21 25.72 7.70
N ALA A 47 28.25 26.37 6.56
CA ALA A 47 28.77 27.73 6.42
C ALA A 47 27.99 28.80 7.22
N LEU A 48 26.76 28.49 7.68
CA LEU A 48 25.99 29.38 8.56
C LEU A 48 26.57 29.46 9.98
N GLY A 49 27.45 28.53 10.33
CA GLY A 49 28.13 28.49 11.64
C GLY A 49 27.43 27.65 12.68
N GLU A 50 27.92 27.77 13.92
CA GLU A 50 27.41 27.02 15.07
C GLU A 50 25.94 27.38 15.41
N ASP A 51 25.27 26.50 16.17
CA ASP A 51 23.89 26.66 16.59
C ASP A 51 22.91 26.75 15.42
N THR A 52 23.11 25.88 14.41
CA THR A 52 22.24 25.73 13.26
C THR A 52 21.41 24.46 13.38
N ARG A 53 20.10 24.58 13.23
CA ARG A 53 19.17 23.44 13.17
C ARG A 53 18.41 23.44 11.86
N VAL A 54 18.32 22.25 11.26
CA VAL A 54 17.57 22.01 10.04
C VAL A 54 16.21 21.45 10.37
N ILE A 55 15.18 22.04 9.79
CA ILE A 55 13.80 21.62 9.96
C ILE A 55 13.23 21.25 8.60
N MET A 56 12.60 20.06 8.51
CA MET A 56 11.88 19.62 7.31
C MET A 56 10.58 18.89 7.65
N GLU A 57 9.64 18.90 6.72
CA GLU A 57 8.41 18.14 6.85
C GLU A 57 8.62 16.67 6.43
N ALA A 58 7.98 15.72 7.13
CA ALA A 58 7.91 14.32 6.77
C ALA A 58 7.03 14.12 5.53
N THR A 59 7.51 14.51 4.35
CA THR A 59 6.78 14.40 3.09
C THR A 59 7.01 13.04 2.44
N GLY A 60 6.12 12.08 2.75
CA GLY A 60 6.21 10.71 2.25
C GLY A 60 7.56 10.08 2.55
N ARG A 61 8.26 9.61 1.51
CA ARG A 61 9.62 9.02 1.61
C ARG A 61 10.74 9.97 1.14
N TYR A 62 10.38 11.15 0.59
CA TYR A 62 11.37 12.00 -0.08
C TYR A 62 12.30 12.74 0.88
N HIS A 63 11.89 12.94 2.14
CA HIS A 63 12.70 13.54 3.18
C HIS A 63 13.77 12.58 3.74
N GLU A 64 13.54 11.25 3.67
CA GLU A 64 14.45 10.26 4.28
C GLU A 64 15.91 10.36 3.77
N PRO A 65 16.20 10.39 2.45
CA PRO A 65 17.59 10.52 1.98
C PRO A 65 18.20 11.87 2.31
N VAL A 66 17.43 12.97 2.33
CA VAL A 66 17.93 14.29 2.69
C VAL A 66 18.30 14.35 4.17
N ALA A 67 17.42 13.85 5.05
CA ALA A 67 17.66 13.80 6.50
C ALA A 67 18.86 12.92 6.83
N ALA A 68 19.00 11.75 6.19
CA ALA A 68 20.13 10.85 6.40
C ALA A 68 21.45 11.49 5.96
N ALA A 69 21.51 12.07 4.74
CA ALA A 69 22.71 12.72 4.24
C ALA A 69 23.15 13.88 5.15
N LEU A 70 22.24 14.78 5.54
CA LEU A 70 22.60 15.90 6.41
C LEU A 70 23.03 15.42 7.81
N HIS A 71 22.43 14.36 8.34
CA HIS A 71 22.82 13.75 9.61
C HIS A 71 24.25 13.16 9.54
N GLU A 72 24.64 12.53 8.42
CA GLU A 72 26.01 12.03 8.19
C GLU A 72 27.07 13.14 8.21
N TYR A 73 26.70 14.38 7.79
CA TYR A 73 27.55 15.56 7.93
C TYR A 73 27.56 16.17 9.34
N GLY A 74 26.93 15.50 10.32
CA GLY A 74 26.85 15.99 11.71
C GLY A 74 25.93 17.18 11.92
N ILE A 75 25.03 17.47 10.98
CA ILE A 75 24.07 18.56 11.06
C ILE A 75 22.89 18.13 11.92
N TYR A 76 22.46 19.00 12.85
CA TYR A 76 21.24 18.80 13.65
C TYR A 76 20.01 18.89 12.75
N VAL A 77 19.38 17.77 12.47
CA VAL A 77 18.19 17.67 11.63
C VAL A 77 16.95 17.40 12.48
N CYS A 78 15.86 18.06 12.20
CA CYS A 78 14.56 17.83 12.81
C CYS A 78 13.52 17.53 11.72
N VAL A 79 12.91 16.34 11.78
CA VAL A 79 11.84 15.92 10.86
C VAL A 79 10.49 16.01 11.56
N LEU A 80 9.62 16.86 11.07
CA LEU A 80 8.33 17.18 11.69
C LEU A 80 7.15 16.60 10.92
N ASN A 81 6.09 16.28 11.65
CA ASN A 81 4.81 15.99 11.02
C ASN A 81 4.25 17.26 10.36
N PRO A 82 3.83 17.21 9.08
CA PRO A 82 3.27 18.35 8.35
C PRO A 82 2.11 19.07 9.07
N LEU A 83 1.39 18.37 9.93
CA LEU A 83 0.29 18.97 10.71
C LEU A 83 0.77 20.09 11.64
N PHE A 84 1.95 19.98 12.25
CA PHE A 84 2.47 21.00 13.16
C PHE A 84 2.74 22.32 12.44
N ILE A 85 3.36 22.27 11.27
CA ILE A 85 3.69 23.45 10.47
C ILE A 85 2.41 24.10 9.88
N LYS A 86 1.41 23.31 9.53
CA LYS A 86 0.11 23.81 9.06
C LYS A 86 -0.67 24.55 10.15
N GLN A 87 -0.62 24.04 11.38
CA GLN A 87 -1.34 24.66 12.52
C GLN A 87 -0.73 25.99 12.95
N SER A 88 0.60 26.15 12.86
CA SER A 88 1.31 27.38 13.23
C SER A 88 1.20 28.50 12.18
N GLY A 89 0.85 28.16 10.95
CA GLY A 89 0.65 29.14 9.88
C GLY A 89 -0.74 29.74 9.92
N GLY A 90 -0.96 30.77 10.76
CA GLY A 90 -2.25 31.46 10.91
C GLY A 90 -2.95 31.77 9.58
N GLY A 91 -4.25 31.53 9.55
CA GLY A 91 -5.16 31.46 8.43
C GLY A 91 -5.22 32.66 7.49
N SER A 92 -4.28 32.76 6.61
CA SER A 92 -4.36 33.69 5.48
C SER A 92 -4.86 32.96 4.25
N ILE A 93 -6.08 33.24 3.86
CA ILE A 93 -6.85 32.61 2.77
C ILE A 93 -6.27 32.88 1.35
N ARG A 94 -5.25 33.74 1.22
CA ARG A 94 -4.69 34.16 -0.08
C ARG A 94 -3.15 34.22 -0.06
N LYS A 95 -2.45 33.12 0.23
CA LYS A 95 -0.99 33.07 0.00
C LYS A 95 -0.70 32.28 -1.28
N VAL A 96 0.01 32.92 -2.20
CA VAL A 96 0.63 32.22 -3.34
C VAL A 96 1.54 31.13 -2.76
N LYS A 97 1.16 29.89 -3.00
CA LYS A 97 1.94 28.72 -2.56
C LYS A 97 3.14 28.59 -3.47
N THR A 98 4.33 28.83 -2.94
CA THR A 98 5.60 28.62 -3.66
C THR A 98 6.55 27.87 -2.72
N ASP A 99 7.37 27.00 -3.26
CA ASP A 99 8.38 26.22 -2.52
C ASP A 99 9.30 27.14 -1.69
N LYS A 100 9.62 28.33 -2.23
CA LYS A 100 10.41 29.36 -1.53
C LYS A 100 9.71 29.88 -0.27
N ALA A 101 8.42 30.16 -0.37
CA ALA A 101 7.63 30.63 0.77
C ALA A 101 7.43 29.50 1.80
N ASP A 102 7.31 28.27 1.35
CA ASP A 102 7.14 27.13 2.25
C ASP A 102 8.45 26.81 2.99
N ALA A 103 9.63 26.87 2.36
CA ALA A 103 10.94 26.75 3.04
C ALA A 103 11.13 27.85 4.11
N MET A 104 10.80 29.10 3.80
CA MET A 104 10.87 30.21 4.76
C MET A 104 9.91 30.03 5.94
N LYS A 105 8.72 29.51 5.68
CA LYS A 105 7.72 29.23 6.72
C LYS A 105 8.17 28.09 7.65
N ILE A 106 8.80 27.04 7.09
CA ILE A 106 9.39 25.96 7.87
C ILE A 106 10.53 26.48 8.75
N ALA A 107 11.41 27.35 8.20
CA ALA A 107 12.47 28.00 8.98
C ALA A 107 11.93 28.85 10.12
N LYS A 108 10.89 29.65 9.86
CA LYS A 108 10.22 30.45 10.88
C LYS A 108 9.64 29.57 12.00
N TYR A 109 8.95 28.49 11.63
CA TYR A 109 8.45 27.51 12.61
C TYR A 109 9.57 27.00 13.51
N GLY A 110 10.74 26.71 12.94
CA GLY A 110 11.90 26.26 13.68
C GLY A 110 12.40 27.28 14.68
N LEU A 111 12.39 28.57 14.35
CA LEU A 111 12.75 29.63 15.29
C LEU A 111 11.72 29.76 16.44
N ASP A 112 10.44 29.75 16.09
CA ASP A 112 9.34 29.93 17.05
C ASP A 112 9.25 28.77 18.05
N ASN A 113 9.72 27.56 17.65
CA ASN A 113 9.64 26.33 18.46
C ASN A 113 11.01 25.72 18.77
N TRP A 114 12.05 26.52 18.82
CA TRP A 114 13.45 26.08 18.91
C TRP A 114 13.74 25.09 20.03
N VAL A 115 13.18 25.29 21.20
CA VAL A 115 13.40 24.45 22.38
C VAL A 115 12.72 23.08 22.28
N ASP A 116 11.68 22.99 21.49
CA ASP A 116 10.88 21.76 21.32
C ASP A 116 11.34 20.90 20.14
N LEU A 117 12.31 21.39 19.35
CA LEU A 117 12.86 20.66 18.23
C LEU A 117 13.62 19.42 18.73
N ARG A 118 13.25 18.25 18.21
CA ARG A 118 13.95 16.98 18.51
C ARG A 118 14.80 16.56 17.35
N GLU A 119 16.00 16.11 17.67
CA GLU A 119 16.94 15.63 16.67
C GLU A 119 16.44 14.34 16.01
N TYR A 120 16.61 14.27 14.71
CA TYR A 120 16.30 13.09 13.90
C TYR A 120 17.31 11.99 14.25
N THR A 121 16.78 10.83 14.58
CA THR A 121 17.57 9.61 14.75
C THR A 121 17.31 8.69 13.56
N PRO A 122 18.30 8.38 12.74
CA PRO A 122 18.13 7.46 11.64
C PRO A 122 17.69 6.09 12.15
N MET A 123 16.74 5.49 11.45
CA MET A 123 16.31 4.12 11.75
C MET A 123 17.39 3.16 11.28
N ASP A 124 17.75 2.19 12.11
CA ASP A 124 18.69 1.16 11.70
C ASP A 124 18.18 0.35 10.49
N THR A 125 19.11 -0.16 9.69
CA THR A 125 18.84 -0.83 8.42
C THR A 125 17.90 -2.03 8.58
N VAL A 126 18.03 -2.80 9.66
CA VAL A 126 17.20 -3.99 9.91
C VAL A 126 15.75 -3.59 10.14
N ARG A 127 15.52 -2.57 10.99
CA ARG A 127 14.16 -2.05 11.24
C ARG A 127 13.53 -1.45 9.99
N GLN A 128 14.35 -0.77 9.16
CA GLN A 128 13.89 -0.22 7.88
C GLN A 128 13.43 -1.33 6.94
N GLN A 129 14.23 -2.39 6.79
CA GLN A 129 13.90 -3.55 5.96
C GLN A 129 12.63 -4.26 6.47
N LEU A 130 12.54 -4.53 7.79
CA LEU A 130 11.36 -5.15 8.40
C LEU A 130 10.09 -4.33 8.17
N LYS A 131 10.17 -3.00 8.28
CA LYS A 131 9.06 -2.09 8.01
C LYS A 131 8.62 -2.15 6.54
N LEU A 132 9.55 -2.24 5.61
CA LEU A 132 9.26 -2.39 4.18
C LEU A 132 8.63 -3.76 3.88
N CYS A 133 9.19 -4.85 4.42
CA CYS A 133 8.62 -6.19 4.28
C CYS A 133 7.18 -6.26 4.83
N SER A 134 6.96 -5.71 6.03
CA SER A 134 5.61 -5.66 6.63
C SER A 134 4.62 -4.86 5.76
N ARG A 135 5.04 -3.75 5.17
CA ARG A 135 4.19 -2.97 4.25
C ARG A 135 3.86 -3.75 2.98
N GLN A 136 4.84 -4.46 2.40
CA GLN A 136 4.62 -5.30 1.22
C GLN A 136 3.68 -6.46 1.53
N TYR A 137 3.90 -7.18 2.64
CA TYR A 137 3.00 -8.24 3.09
C TYR A 137 1.56 -7.74 3.24
N ASN A 138 1.37 -6.62 3.92
CA ASN A 138 0.03 -6.03 4.09
C ASN A 138 -0.62 -5.61 2.77
N LEU A 139 0.18 -5.15 1.78
CA LEU A 139 -0.32 -4.84 0.44
C LEU A 139 -0.83 -6.10 -0.25
N TYR A 140 -0.04 -7.17 -0.25
CA TYR A 140 -0.42 -8.45 -0.86
C TYR A 140 -1.65 -9.06 -0.18
N MET A 141 -1.70 -9.05 1.15
CA MET A 141 -2.88 -9.51 1.91
C MET A 141 -4.15 -8.76 1.50
N LYS A 142 -4.10 -7.43 1.44
CA LYS A 142 -5.24 -6.61 0.99
C LYS A 142 -5.65 -6.94 -0.44
N THR A 143 -4.68 -7.18 -1.32
CA THR A 143 -4.93 -7.57 -2.72
C THR A 143 -5.64 -8.92 -2.79
N VAL A 144 -5.17 -9.92 -2.04
CA VAL A 144 -5.81 -11.26 -2.00
C VAL A 144 -7.24 -11.18 -1.48
N VAL A 145 -7.49 -10.42 -0.40
CA VAL A 145 -8.85 -10.20 0.13
C VAL A 145 -9.75 -9.53 -0.91
N SER A 146 -9.23 -8.52 -1.62
CA SER A 146 -9.98 -7.85 -2.70
C SER A 146 -10.32 -8.79 -3.85
N LEU A 147 -9.37 -9.63 -4.28
CA LEU A 147 -9.58 -10.64 -5.33
C LEU A 147 -10.61 -11.71 -4.90
N GLN A 148 -10.55 -12.14 -3.63
CA GLN A 148 -11.51 -13.09 -3.09
C GLN A 148 -12.93 -12.52 -3.07
N ASN A 149 -13.09 -11.29 -2.57
CA ASN A 149 -14.40 -10.62 -2.56
C ASN A 149 -14.95 -10.40 -3.97
N ASN A 150 -14.07 -10.06 -4.93
CA ASN A 150 -14.45 -9.94 -6.33
C ASN A 150 -14.95 -11.29 -6.89
N LEU A 151 -14.25 -12.39 -6.64
CA LEU A 151 -14.67 -13.71 -7.10
C LEU A 151 -16.01 -14.11 -6.47
N ILE A 152 -16.20 -13.89 -5.17
CA ILE A 152 -17.49 -14.15 -4.48
C ILE A 152 -18.61 -13.33 -5.15
N SER A 153 -18.42 -12.03 -5.34
CA SER A 153 -19.40 -11.16 -6.00
C SER A 153 -19.76 -11.61 -7.43
N LEU A 154 -18.80 -12.16 -8.17
CA LEU A 154 -19.05 -12.71 -9.50
C LEU A 154 -19.80 -14.06 -9.43
N THR A 155 -19.38 -14.93 -8.50
CA THR A 155 -20.01 -16.25 -8.34
C THR A 155 -21.44 -16.13 -7.81
N ASP A 156 -21.76 -15.15 -6.97
CA ASP A 156 -23.14 -14.90 -6.52
C ASP A 156 -24.12 -14.61 -7.67
N LYS A 157 -23.60 -14.17 -8.81
CA LYS A 157 -24.39 -13.93 -10.04
C LYS A 157 -24.61 -15.20 -10.88
N THR A 158 -23.84 -16.25 -10.66
CA THR A 158 -23.82 -17.48 -11.46
C THR A 158 -24.06 -18.75 -10.63
N PHE A 159 -23.65 -18.74 -9.37
CA PHE A 159 -23.77 -19.82 -8.43
C PHE A 159 -23.75 -19.27 -6.99
N PRO A 160 -24.86 -18.69 -6.51
CA PRO A 160 -24.94 -18.09 -5.18
C PRO A 160 -24.53 -19.08 -4.07
N GLY A 161 -23.70 -18.62 -3.12
CA GLY A 161 -23.28 -19.40 -1.96
C GLY A 161 -22.25 -20.51 -2.24
N VAL A 162 -21.67 -20.58 -3.44
CA VAL A 162 -20.69 -21.63 -3.80
C VAL A 162 -19.47 -21.64 -2.90
N ASN A 163 -19.06 -20.47 -2.39
CA ASN A 163 -17.95 -20.33 -1.45
C ASN A 163 -18.22 -21.00 -0.09
N GLU A 164 -19.48 -21.19 0.29
CA GLU A 164 -19.90 -21.81 1.56
C GLU A 164 -20.10 -23.32 1.45
N LEU A 165 -20.13 -23.86 0.22
CA LEU A 165 -20.32 -25.29 0.00
C LEU A 165 -19.22 -26.17 0.57
N PHE A 166 -18.02 -25.62 0.76
CA PHE A 166 -16.83 -26.37 1.16
C PHE A 166 -16.18 -25.78 2.41
N SER A 167 -16.10 -26.57 3.47
CA SER A 167 -15.41 -26.24 4.74
C SER A 167 -13.93 -26.62 4.74
N SER A 168 -13.39 -27.09 3.61
CA SER A 168 -11.99 -27.52 3.52
C SER A 168 -11.05 -26.34 3.72
N PRO A 169 -10.01 -26.48 4.55
CA PRO A 169 -9.00 -25.42 4.72
C PRO A 169 -8.23 -25.18 3.42
N GLU A 170 -7.58 -24.05 3.38
CA GLU A 170 -6.64 -23.72 2.30
C GLU A 170 -5.45 -24.70 2.35
N ARG A 171 -4.99 -25.13 1.18
CA ARG A 171 -3.82 -25.99 1.03
C ARG A 171 -2.54 -25.16 1.12
N ALA A 172 -1.43 -25.80 1.44
CA ALA A 172 -0.12 -25.13 1.49
C ALA A 172 0.30 -24.46 0.16
N ASP A 173 -0.26 -24.93 -0.97
CA ASP A 173 -0.06 -24.36 -2.30
C ASP A 173 -1.03 -23.22 -2.63
N GLY A 174 -1.79 -22.70 -1.67
CA GLY A 174 -2.77 -21.63 -1.82
C GLY A 174 -4.11 -22.06 -2.44
N HIS A 175 -4.25 -23.34 -2.85
CA HIS A 175 -5.49 -23.83 -3.42
C HIS A 175 -6.60 -23.98 -2.36
N GLN A 176 -7.80 -23.52 -2.71
CA GLN A 176 -9.05 -23.75 -1.96
C GLN A 176 -10.04 -24.54 -2.83
N LYS A 177 -10.70 -25.52 -2.21
CA LYS A 177 -11.59 -26.44 -2.94
C LYS A 177 -12.70 -25.70 -3.69
N TRP A 178 -13.31 -24.66 -3.10
CA TRP A 178 -14.38 -23.90 -3.76
C TRP A 178 -13.85 -23.08 -4.96
N VAL A 179 -12.63 -22.51 -4.87
CA VAL A 179 -12.01 -21.77 -5.99
C VAL A 179 -11.69 -22.70 -7.15
N ASP A 180 -11.10 -23.86 -6.86
CA ASP A 180 -10.87 -24.89 -7.88
C ASP A 180 -12.17 -25.44 -8.48
N PHE A 181 -13.23 -25.53 -7.66
CA PHE A 181 -14.53 -26.00 -8.09
C PHE A 181 -15.17 -25.05 -9.11
N VAL A 182 -15.19 -23.74 -8.84
CA VAL A 182 -15.78 -22.77 -9.76
C VAL A 182 -15.01 -22.62 -11.07
N MET A 183 -13.74 -22.97 -11.12
CA MET A 183 -12.99 -23.05 -12.38
C MET A 183 -13.56 -24.11 -13.33
N THR A 184 -14.26 -25.11 -12.82
CA THR A 184 -14.86 -26.20 -13.60
C THR A 184 -16.40 -26.07 -13.66
N PHE A 185 -17.02 -25.75 -12.53
CA PHE A 185 -18.47 -25.64 -12.36
C PHE A 185 -18.84 -24.19 -12.04
N TRP A 186 -18.58 -23.30 -12.98
CA TRP A 186 -18.64 -21.84 -12.85
C TRP A 186 -20.07 -21.24 -12.87
N HIS A 187 -21.09 -22.07 -13.10
CA HIS A 187 -22.49 -21.68 -13.17
C HIS A 187 -23.37 -22.84 -12.69
N CYS A 188 -24.49 -22.56 -12.01
CA CYS A 188 -25.45 -23.57 -11.57
C CYS A 188 -25.86 -24.51 -12.71
N ASP A 189 -26.10 -23.99 -13.90
CA ASP A 189 -26.42 -24.75 -15.10
C ASP A 189 -25.35 -25.77 -15.55
N CYS A 190 -24.12 -25.68 -15.03
CA CYS A 190 -23.12 -26.72 -15.26
C CYS A 190 -23.47 -28.01 -14.53
N ILE A 191 -24.36 -27.90 -13.55
CA ILE A 191 -24.79 -28.96 -12.63
C ILE A 191 -26.26 -29.32 -12.91
N CYS A 192 -27.18 -28.35 -12.85
CA CYS A 192 -28.64 -28.60 -12.94
C CYS A 192 -29.12 -29.10 -14.31
N ARG A 193 -28.36 -28.86 -15.40
CA ARG A 193 -28.73 -29.30 -16.74
C ARG A 193 -28.34 -30.75 -17.05
N VAL A 194 -27.72 -31.46 -16.13
CA VAL A 194 -27.42 -32.88 -16.25
C VAL A 194 -28.15 -33.64 -15.14
N SER A 195 -28.29 -34.97 -15.29
CA SER A 195 -28.87 -35.77 -14.23
C SER A 195 -27.99 -35.82 -12.99
N GLU A 196 -28.57 -35.98 -11.80
CA GLU A 196 -27.88 -36.13 -10.53
C GLU A 196 -26.75 -37.17 -10.62
N LYS A 197 -27.06 -38.35 -11.20
CA LYS A 197 -26.06 -39.41 -11.42
C LYS A 197 -24.90 -38.95 -12.28
N ALA A 198 -25.16 -38.25 -13.39
CA ALA A 198 -24.12 -37.75 -14.28
C ALA A 198 -23.26 -36.67 -13.60
N PHE A 199 -23.85 -35.80 -12.79
CA PHE A 199 -23.10 -34.82 -12.01
C PHE A 199 -22.23 -35.53 -10.96
N THR A 200 -22.79 -36.47 -10.20
CA THR A 200 -22.07 -37.20 -9.15
C THR A 200 -20.83 -37.89 -9.71
N GLU A 201 -20.95 -38.55 -10.88
CA GLU A 201 -19.78 -39.18 -11.56
C GLU A 201 -18.76 -38.13 -12.02
N ARG A 202 -19.18 -36.99 -12.55
CA ARG A 202 -18.29 -35.90 -12.96
C ARG A 202 -17.58 -35.28 -11.78
N TYR A 203 -18.26 -35.09 -10.65
CA TYR A 203 -17.68 -34.54 -9.43
C TYR A 203 -16.68 -35.50 -8.81
N GLN A 204 -16.97 -36.81 -8.81
CA GLN A 204 -16.02 -37.83 -8.35
C GLN A 204 -14.73 -37.82 -9.18
N LYS A 205 -14.83 -37.79 -10.52
CA LYS A 205 -13.68 -37.67 -11.41
C LYS A 205 -12.91 -36.40 -11.19
N TRP A 206 -13.61 -35.27 -10.94
CA TRP A 206 -13.00 -33.98 -10.62
C TRP A 206 -12.23 -34.05 -9.31
N CYS A 207 -12.82 -34.56 -8.22
CA CYS A 207 -12.15 -34.75 -6.94
C CYS A 207 -10.87 -35.57 -7.08
N LYS A 208 -10.94 -36.72 -7.77
CA LYS A 208 -9.77 -37.58 -8.02
C LYS A 208 -8.67 -36.84 -8.76
N ARG A 209 -9.01 -36.10 -9.83
CA ARG A 209 -8.04 -35.34 -10.64
C ARG A 209 -7.38 -34.21 -9.86
N LYS A 210 -8.12 -33.55 -8.97
CA LYS A 210 -7.64 -32.39 -8.19
C LYS A 210 -7.08 -32.78 -6.82
N GLY A 211 -7.10 -34.07 -6.46
CA GLY A 211 -6.61 -34.56 -5.16
C GLY A 211 -7.48 -34.18 -3.97
N TYR A 212 -8.78 -33.98 -4.20
CA TYR A 212 -9.74 -33.70 -3.13
C TYR A 212 -10.47 -34.97 -2.68
N HIS A 213 -10.81 -35.02 -1.40
CA HIS A 213 -11.66 -36.08 -0.87
C HIS A 213 -13.05 -35.99 -1.51
N TYR A 214 -13.56 -37.12 -1.98
CA TYR A 214 -14.92 -37.29 -2.51
C TYR A 214 -15.86 -37.79 -1.42
N SER A 215 -17.07 -37.22 -1.35
CA SER A 215 -18.22 -37.69 -0.60
C SER A 215 -19.46 -37.72 -1.52
N ALA A 216 -20.18 -38.84 -1.52
CA ALA A 216 -21.40 -38.97 -2.29
C ALA A 216 -22.49 -38.07 -1.72
N GLU A 217 -22.65 -37.99 -0.40
CA GLU A 217 -23.55 -37.09 0.29
C GLU A 217 -23.32 -35.65 -0.13
N LYS A 218 -22.06 -35.19 -0.12
CA LYS A 218 -21.68 -33.83 -0.54
C LYS A 218 -21.97 -33.57 -2.01
N ALA A 219 -21.86 -34.60 -2.88
CA ALA A 219 -22.25 -34.47 -4.29
C ALA A 219 -23.75 -34.22 -4.45
N LEU A 220 -24.60 -34.92 -3.67
CA LEU A 220 -26.02 -34.75 -3.63
C LEU A 220 -26.42 -33.36 -3.09
N ASP A 221 -25.79 -32.90 -2.01
CA ASP A 221 -26.02 -31.58 -1.44
C ASP A 221 -25.70 -30.48 -2.46
N ILE A 222 -24.55 -30.60 -3.17
CA ILE A 222 -24.18 -29.63 -4.22
C ILE A 222 -25.19 -29.64 -5.35
N TYR A 223 -25.65 -30.82 -5.78
CA TYR A 223 -26.66 -30.93 -6.83
C TYR A 223 -27.97 -30.28 -6.42
N ALA A 224 -28.51 -30.66 -5.25
CA ALA A 224 -29.73 -30.10 -4.70
C ALA A 224 -29.64 -28.58 -4.50
N GLY A 225 -28.55 -28.12 -3.92
CA GLY A 225 -28.28 -26.69 -3.69
C GLY A 225 -28.10 -25.89 -4.98
N SER A 226 -27.68 -26.53 -6.08
CA SER A 226 -27.51 -25.86 -7.38
C SER A 226 -28.84 -25.66 -8.12
N CYS A 227 -29.84 -26.49 -7.84
CA CYS A 227 -31.11 -26.42 -8.51
C CYS A 227 -32.03 -25.39 -7.83
N GLY A 228 -32.63 -24.50 -8.63
CA GLY A 228 -33.57 -23.50 -8.13
C GLY A 228 -32.94 -22.12 -7.84
N HIS A 229 -31.65 -21.93 -8.00
CA HIS A 229 -31.07 -20.60 -7.91
C HIS A 229 -31.43 -19.72 -9.10
N PHE A 230 -31.78 -18.47 -8.79
CA PHE A 230 -31.91 -17.44 -9.82
C PHE A 230 -30.55 -16.84 -10.09
N THR A 231 -30.10 -16.91 -11.35
CA THR A 231 -28.80 -16.36 -11.78
C THR A 231 -29.01 -15.10 -12.60
N THR A 232 -28.20 -14.07 -12.35
CA THR A 232 -28.30 -12.78 -13.05
C THR A 232 -27.38 -12.69 -14.25
N LEU A 233 -26.38 -13.57 -14.34
CA LEU A 233 -25.51 -13.71 -15.53
C LEU A 233 -25.85 -15.00 -16.26
N PRO A 234 -25.89 -14.98 -17.62
CA PRO A 234 -26.19 -16.15 -18.42
C PRO A 234 -25.00 -17.11 -18.47
N LYS A 235 -25.28 -18.40 -18.69
CA LYS A 235 -24.25 -19.40 -18.98
C LYS A 235 -23.76 -19.26 -20.42
N ASN A 236 -22.66 -18.51 -20.60
CA ASN A 236 -21.98 -18.33 -21.90
C ASN A 236 -20.46 -18.23 -21.70
N ASP A 237 -19.71 -18.18 -22.81
CA ASP A 237 -18.25 -18.17 -22.77
C ASP A 237 -17.68 -16.90 -22.09
N ASN A 238 -18.33 -15.75 -22.23
CA ASN A 238 -17.88 -14.51 -21.57
C ASN A 238 -18.01 -14.62 -20.04
N THR A 239 -19.14 -15.13 -19.54
CA THR A 239 -19.34 -15.38 -18.11
C THR A 239 -18.33 -16.41 -17.58
N LYS A 240 -18.08 -17.48 -18.34
CA LYS A 240 -17.05 -18.46 -18.00
C LYS A 240 -15.68 -17.82 -17.89
N LEU A 241 -15.29 -17.01 -18.89
CA LEU A 241 -14.01 -16.29 -18.89
C LEU A 241 -13.88 -15.40 -17.65
N LEU A 242 -14.90 -14.62 -17.32
CA LEU A 242 -14.90 -13.76 -16.13
C LEU A 242 -14.61 -14.54 -14.84
N ILE A 243 -15.36 -15.62 -14.59
CA ILE A 243 -15.22 -16.42 -13.38
C ILE A 243 -13.86 -17.12 -13.33
N THR A 244 -13.46 -17.77 -14.43
CA THR A 244 -12.20 -18.52 -14.44
C THR A 244 -10.98 -17.62 -14.34
N THR A 245 -11.00 -16.43 -14.96
CA THR A 245 -9.92 -15.45 -14.83
C THR A 245 -9.84 -14.90 -13.41
N ALA A 246 -10.98 -14.55 -12.79
CA ALA A 246 -10.99 -14.08 -11.41
C ALA A 246 -10.45 -15.13 -10.42
N ALA A 247 -10.84 -16.41 -10.61
CA ALA A 247 -10.33 -17.52 -9.81
C ALA A 247 -8.80 -17.73 -9.99
N GLN A 248 -8.31 -17.63 -11.23
CA GLN A 248 -6.88 -17.70 -11.52
C GLN A 248 -6.08 -16.57 -10.88
N GLN A 249 -6.60 -15.33 -10.93
CA GLN A 249 -5.96 -14.17 -10.29
C GLN A 249 -5.90 -14.32 -8.76
N LEU A 250 -6.97 -14.81 -8.15
CA LEU A 250 -6.99 -15.10 -6.71
C LEU A 250 -5.93 -16.15 -6.34
N LEU A 251 -5.85 -17.24 -7.08
CA LEU A 251 -4.86 -18.30 -6.84
C LEU A 251 -3.44 -17.76 -6.99
N ALA A 252 -3.14 -17.01 -8.05
CA ALA A 252 -1.84 -16.39 -8.26
C ALA A 252 -1.46 -15.43 -7.11
N GLY A 253 -2.42 -14.62 -6.64
CA GLY A 253 -2.23 -13.74 -5.49
C GLY A 253 -1.91 -14.49 -4.20
N LYS A 254 -2.56 -15.63 -3.94
CA LYS A 254 -2.30 -16.47 -2.77
C LYS A 254 -0.93 -17.13 -2.82
N MET A 255 -0.51 -17.63 -3.98
CA MET A 255 0.83 -18.20 -4.17
C MET A 255 1.96 -17.20 -3.93
N THR A 256 1.70 -15.91 -4.03
CA THR A 256 2.69 -14.86 -3.71
C THR A 256 2.88 -14.71 -2.19
N LEU A 257 1.94 -15.17 -1.38
CA LEU A 257 1.97 -15.08 0.10
C LEU A 257 2.45 -16.37 0.77
N ALA A 258 2.40 -17.48 0.06
CA ALA A 258 2.90 -18.78 0.52
C ALA A 258 4.43 -18.86 0.40
#